data_20dbdf1cea2919f8d4879c6e089d6da2
#
_entry.id   20dbdf1cea2919f8d4879c6e089d6da2
#
_cell.length_a   1.000
_cell.length_b   1.000
_cell.length_c   1.000
_cell.angle_alpha   90.00
_cell.angle_beta   90.00
_cell.angle_gamma   90.00
#
_symmetry.space_group_name_H-M   'P 1'
#
loop_
_entity.id
_entity.type
_entity.pdbx_description
1 polymer ?
#
loop_
_entity_poly.entity_id
_entity_poly.type
_entity_poly.pdbx_seq_one_letter_code
_entity_poly.pdbx_strand_id
1 'polypeptide(L)'
;LGDVYKRQVPQWITAFENQNATNSWICFQKEFNINAVPAKALTRIAADSKYWLWINGKLVVLEGAVKRGPNPNDTYYDEVDIAPHLKQGHNLISALVWYFGKEGFSYNPSGQGAFLFDCQTAELTLQSDDSWKAAMHPAYYTPLAPYPNFRLPESSIGFNAELAMDNW
;
A
#
# COMPACT_ATOMS: atom_id res chain seq x y z
N LEU A 1 0.20 10.91 -38.26
CA LEU A 1 -0.43 11.28 -36.97
C LEU A 1 -0.09 10.16 -36.01
N GLY A 2 1.00 10.34 -35.23
CA GLY A 2 1.45 9.35 -34.27
C GLY A 2 0.48 9.28 -33.09
N ASP A 3 0.14 8.05 -32.68
CA ASP A 3 -0.58 7.80 -31.45
C ASP A 3 0.23 8.41 -30.30
N VAL A 4 -0.31 9.44 -29.68
CA VAL A 4 0.19 9.94 -28.40
C VAL A 4 -0.22 8.90 -27.37
N TYR A 5 0.64 7.94 -27.10
CA TYR A 5 0.51 7.10 -25.92
C TYR A 5 0.48 8.03 -24.69
N LYS A 6 -0.72 8.29 -24.18
CA LYS A 6 -0.85 8.89 -22.85
C LYS A 6 -0.24 7.89 -21.88
N ARG A 7 0.97 8.17 -21.43
CA ARG A 7 1.59 7.40 -20.35
C ARG A 7 0.65 7.47 -19.15
N GLN A 8 0.07 6.35 -18.78
CA GLN A 8 -0.70 6.29 -17.55
C GLN A 8 0.25 6.63 -16.40
N VAL A 9 -0.19 7.46 -15.50
CA VAL A 9 0.55 7.85 -14.30
C VAL A 9 -0.11 7.15 -13.13
N PRO A 10 0.64 6.43 -12.28
CA PRO A 10 0.07 5.81 -11.10
C PRO A 10 -0.58 6.86 -10.20
N GLN A 11 -1.73 6.52 -9.64
CA GLN A 11 -2.48 7.40 -8.77
C GLN A 11 -2.35 6.94 -7.31
N TRP A 12 -2.28 7.88 -6.39
CA TRP A 12 -2.49 7.58 -4.99
C TRP A 12 -3.93 7.12 -4.78
N ILE A 13 -4.10 5.91 -4.25
CA ILE A 13 -5.40 5.32 -3.96
C ILE A 13 -5.62 5.20 -2.46
N THR A 14 -6.88 5.29 -2.03
CA THR A 14 -7.29 5.18 -0.63
C THR A 14 -8.68 4.58 -0.52
N ALA A 15 -9.09 4.16 0.69
CA ALA A 15 -10.49 3.88 0.96
C ALA A 15 -11.24 5.20 1.21
N PHE A 16 -12.45 5.33 0.66
CA PHE A 16 -13.25 6.56 0.76
C PHE A 16 -13.71 6.89 2.18
N GLU A 17 -13.82 5.87 3.05
CA GLU A 17 -14.28 6.04 4.42
C GLU A 17 -13.11 6.21 5.38
N ASN A 18 -13.18 7.24 6.24
CA ASN A 18 -12.22 7.48 7.33
C ASN A 18 -10.74 7.53 6.92
N GLN A 19 -10.45 7.89 5.69
CA GLN A 19 -9.10 7.92 5.12
C GLN A 19 -8.11 8.81 5.90
N ASN A 20 -8.63 9.76 6.67
CA ASN A 20 -7.83 10.70 7.47
C ASN A 20 -7.80 10.32 8.96
N ALA A 21 -8.44 9.22 9.33
CA ALA A 21 -8.50 8.79 10.72
C ALA A 21 -7.12 8.33 11.21
N THR A 22 -6.68 8.87 12.33
CA THR A 22 -5.45 8.42 12.99
C THR A 22 -5.50 6.93 13.29
N ASN A 23 -4.38 6.25 13.10
CA ASN A 23 -4.24 4.81 13.35
C ASN A 23 -5.23 3.95 12.54
N SER A 24 -5.39 4.28 11.27
CA SER A 24 -6.25 3.52 10.37
C SER A 24 -5.49 2.46 9.58
N TRP A 25 -6.19 1.37 9.26
CA TRP A 25 -5.65 0.24 8.52
C TRP A 25 -6.49 0.03 7.27
N ILE A 26 -5.84 0.06 6.12
CA ILE A 26 -6.49 0.07 4.81
C ILE A 26 -5.99 -1.11 3.99
N CYS A 27 -6.94 -1.93 3.51
CA CYS A 27 -6.67 -3.05 2.62
C CYS A 27 -6.82 -2.61 1.17
N PHE A 28 -5.90 -3.06 0.33
CA PHE A 28 -5.95 -2.86 -1.12
C PHE A 28 -5.78 -4.20 -1.82
N GLN A 29 -6.54 -4.40 -2.90
CA GLN A 29 -6.43 -5.60 -3.74
C GLN A 29 -6.47 -5.27 -5.22
N LYS A 30 -5.67 -6.02 -5.99
CA LYS A 30 -5.73 -6.01 -7.45
C LYS A 30 -5.62 -7.42 -8.02
N GLU A 31 -6.61 -7.84 -8.76
CA GLU A 31 -6.59 -9.04 -9.58
C GLU A 31 -6.22 -8.66 -11.03
N PHE A 32 -5.37 -9.47 -11.65
CA PHE A 32 -4.96 -9.26 -13.04
C PHE A 32 -4.47 -10.56 -13.67
N ASN A 33 -4.41 -10.58 -15.00
CA ASN A 33 -3.91 -11.72 -15.77
C ASN A 33 -2.69 -11.30 -16.58
N ILE A 34 -1.71 -12.19 -16.66
CA ILE A 34 -0.54 -12.04 -17.53
C ILE A 34 -0.37 -13.27 -18.43
N ASN A 35 0.04 -13.04 -19.67
CA ASN A 35 0.28 -14.11 -20.63
C ASN A 35 1.63 -14.81 -20.41
N ALA A 36 2.62 -14.06 -19.93
CA ALA A 36 3.94 -14.56 -19.61
C ALA A 36 4.51 -13.77 -18.42
N VAL A 37 5.28 -14.45 -17.58
CA VAL A 37 5.99 -13.78 -16.47
C VAL A 37 7.19 -13.03 -17.03
N PRO A 38 7.33 -11.72 -16.80
CA PRO A 38 8.50 -10.98 -17.23
C PRO A 38 9.76 -11.46 -16.51
N ALA A 39 10.90 -11.36 -17.15
CA ALA A 39 12.18 -11.73 -16.54
C ALA A 39 12.53 -10.87 -15.31
N LYS A 40 12.05 -9.62 -15.30
CA LYS A 40 12.17 -8.67 -14.21
C LYS A 40 10.95 -7.74 -14.21
N ALA A 41 10.41 -7.46 -13.03
CA ALA A 41 9.29 -6.56 -12.84
C ALA A 41 9.57 -5.60 -11.67
N LEU A 42 10.51 -4.68 -11.89
CA LEU A 42 10.87 -3.69 -10.87
C LEU A 42 9.70 -2.74 -10.66
N THR A 43 9.20 -2.75 -9.44
CA THR A 43 7.99 -2.04 -9.03
C THR A 43 8.33 -1.00 -7.99
N ARG A 44 7.84 0.22 -8.18
CA ARG A 44 7.93 1.30 -7.20
C ARG A 44 6.69 1.32 -6.35
N ILE A 45 6.87 1.30 -5.03
CA ILE A 45 5.78 1.21 -4.06
C ILE A 45 5.98 2.27 -2.99
N ALA A 46 4.92 3.01 -2.71
CA ALA A 46 4.90 4.00 -1.63
C ALA A 46 3.58 3.92 -0.87
N ALA A 47 3.62 4.25 0.40
CA ALA A 47 2.44 4.34 1.25
C ALA A 47 2.58 5.45 2.29
N ASP A 48 1.47 5.93 2.76
CA ASP A 48 1.40 6.70 3.98
C ASP A 48 0.53 5.91 4.99
N SER A 49 1.08 5.18 5.96
CA SER A 49 2.46 5.26 6.48
C SER A 49 3.30 4.01 6.17
N LYS A 50 3.05 2.86 6.77
CA LYS A 50 3.69 1.56 6.52
C LYS A 50 2.82 0.68 5.66
N TYR A 51 3.42 -0.30 4.97
CA TYR A 51 2.65 -1.29 4.24
C TYR A 51 3.27 -2.68 4.32
N TRP A 52 2.42 -3.67 4.17
CA TRP A 52 2.75 -5.07 3.92
C TRP A 52 2.22 -5.43 2.54
N LEU A 53 2.96 -6.23 1.78
CA LEU A 53 2.58 -6.65 0.44
C LEU A 53 2.59 -8.16 0.31
N TRP A 54 1.50 -8.71 -0.20
CA TRP A 54 1.40 -10.11 -0.60
C TRP A 54 1.13 -10.21 -2.08
N ILE A 55 1.72 -11.21 -2.72
CA ILE A 55 1.44 -11.58 -4.10
C ILE A 55 1.13 -13.06 -4.12
N ASN A 56 -0.04 -13.43 -4.66
CA ASN A 56 -0.53 -14.80 -4.69
C ASN A 56 -0.51 -15.49 -3.31
N GLY A 57 -0.85 -14.75 -2.26
CA GLY A 57 -0.85 -15.23 -0.87
C GLY A 57 0.52 -15.32 -0.19
N LYS A 58 1.60 -14.99 -0.89
CA LYS A 58 2.95 -15.00 -0.33
C LYS A 58 3.36 -13.59 0.08
N LEU A 59 3.84 -13.44 1.33
CA LEU A 59 4.38 -12.18 1.83
C LEU A 59 5.66 -11.82 1.06
N VAL A 60 5.67 -10.64 0.43
CA VAL A 60 6.77 -10.13 -0.39
C VAL A 60 7.48 -8.97 0.32
N VAL A 61 6.72 -8.08 0.95
CA VAL A 61 7.26 -6.98 1.74
C VAL A 61 6.69 -7.04 3.15
N LEU A 62 7.58 -7.13 4.13
CA LEU A 62 7.28 -7.00 5.55
C LEU A 62 7.69 -5.61 6.01
N GLU A 63 6.71 -4.78 6.34
CA GLU A 63 6.91 -3.38 6.76
C GLU A 63 7.72 -2.55 5.75
N GLY A 64 7.12 -2.28 4.60
CA GLY A 64 7.67 -1.37 3.60
C GLY A 64 7.99 0.00 4.21
N ALA A 65 9.08 0.58 3.75
CA ALA A 65 9.66 1.79 4.29
C ALA A 65 8.73 3.00 4.14
N VAL A 66 8.72 3.81 5.14
CA VAL A 66 7.73 4.85 5.34
C VAL A 66 8.36 6.18 5.68
N LYS A 67 9.48 6.44 5.17
CA LYS A 67 10.00 7.77 5.39
C LYS A 67 9.46 8.71 4.34
N ARG A 68 8.69 9.69 4.76
CA ARG A 68 8.35 10.80 3.89
C ARG A 68 9.57 11.66 3.61
N GLY A 69 9.56 12.29 2.44
CA GLY A 69 10.59 13.22 2.03
C GLY A 69 10.71 14.44 2.96
N PRO A 70 11.61 15.38 2.66
CA PRO A 70 11.93 16.53 3.53
C PRO A 70 10.77 17.52 3.69
N ASN A 71 9.72 17.38 2.92
CA ASN A 71 8.51 18.20 2.98
C ASN A 71 7.24 17.33 2.81
N PRO A 72 6.04 17.86 3.14
CA PRO A 72 4.79 17.09 3.07
C PRO A 72 4.40 16.58 1.68
N ASN A 73 4.95 17.17 0.62
CA ASN A 73 4.59 16.84 -0.76
C ASN A 73 5.45 15.72 -1.36
N ASP A 74 6.59 15.41 -0.71
CA ASP A 74 7.53 14.40 -1.20
C ASP A 74 7.48 13.16 -0.32
N THR A 75 7.62 12.00 -0.94
CA THR A 75 7.75 10.72 -0.23
C THR A 75 8.84 9.86 -0.89
N TYR A 76 9.39 8.94 -0.12
CA TYR A 76 10.25 7.89 -0.64
C TYR A 76 9.40 6.72 -1.12
N TYR A 77 9.97 5.93 -2.01
CA TYR A 77 9.38 4.69 -2.49
C TYR A 77 10.38 3.54 -2.34
N ASP A 78 9.85 2.33 -2.22
CA ASP A 78 10.63 1.11 -2.29
C ASP A 78 10.67 0.61 -3.74
N GLU A 79 11.79 0.02 -4.16
CA GLU A 79 11.90 -0.71 -5.42
C GLU A 79 11.93 -2.20 -5.14
N VAL A 80 10.93 -2.93 -5.61
CA VAL A 80 10.75 -4.37 -5.38
C VAL A 80 10.61 -5.08 -6.72
N ASP A 81 11.43 -6.11 -6.97
CA ASP A 81 11.21 -6.98 -8.14
C ASP A 81 10.13 -8.02 -7.81
N ILE A 82 8.97 -7.86 -8.41
CA ILE A 82 7.82 -8.74 -8.16
C ILE A 82 7.77 -9.95 -9.11
N ALA A 83 8.60 -10.02 -10.16
CA ALA A 83 8.59 -11.11 -11.14
C ALA A 83 8.68 -12.51 -10.51
N PRO A 84 9.53 -12.76 -9.47
CA PRO A 84 9.61 -14.07 -8.82
C PRO A 84 8.34 -14.54 -8.12
N HIS A 85 7.37 -13.65 -7.90
CA HIS A 85 6.11 -13.91 -7.20
C HIS A 85 4.92 -14.01 -8.14
N LEU A 86 5.11 -13.68 -9.43
CA LEU A 86 4.09 -13.76 -10.46
C LEU A 86 4.00 -15.17 -11.07
N LYS A 87 2.85 -15.49 -11.61
CA LYS A 87 2.61 -16.72 -12.39
C LYS A 87 1.84 -16.38 -13.67
N GLN A 88 2.00 -17.19 -14.71
CA GLN A 88 1.16 -17.10 -15.90
C GLN A 88 -0.31 -17.27 -15.54
N GLY A 89 -1.20 -16.51 -16.16
CA GLY A 89 -2.62 -16.48 -15.87
C GLY A 89 -2.96 -15.51 -14.73
N HIS A 90 -3.87 -15.91 -13.87
CA HIS A 90 -4.44 -15.09 -12.81
C HIS A 90 -3.46 -14.85 -11.66
N ASN A 91 -3.33 -13.59 -11.28
CA ASN A 91 -2.54 -13.12 -10.13
C ASN A 91 -3.38 -12.22 -9.24
N LEU A 92 -3.04 -12.23 -7.96
CA LEU A 92 -3.62 -11.37 -6.94
C LEU A 92 -2.50 -10.63 -6.20
N ILE A 93 -2.60 -9.32 -6.12
CA ILE A 93 -1.82 -8.49 -5.21
C ILE A 93 -2.73 -8.00 -4.10
N SER A 94 -2.27 -8.12 -2.85
CA SER A 94 -2.92 -7.56 -1.67
C SER A 94 -1.92 -6.69 -0.90
N ALA A 95 -2.34 -5.53 -0.46
CA ALA A 95 -1.53 -4.66 0.41
C ALA A 95 -2.35 -4.24 1.63
N LEU A 96 -1.70 -4.23 2.79
CA LEU A 96 -2.24 -3.65 4.02
C LEU A 96 -1.43 -2.40 4.33
N VAL A 97 -2.09 -1.26 4.43
CA VAL A 97 -1.46 0.01 4.78
C VAL A 97 -1.87 0.41 6.19
N TRP A 98 -0.91 0.71 7.03
CA TRP A 98 -1.13 1.30 8.34
C TRP A 98 -0.81 2.79 8.30
N TYR A 99 -1.83 3.60 8.35
CA TYR A 99 -1.72 5.06 8.39
C TYR A 99 -1.67 5.56 9.83
N PHE A 100 -0.58 6.21 10.20
CA PHE A 100 -0.40 6.73 11.57
C PHE A 100 -1.28 7.94 11.85
N GLY A 101 -1.38 8.86 10.89
CA GLY A 101 -2.26 10.02 10.95
C GLY A 101 -1.84 11.09 11.96
N LYS A 102 -0.62 11.01 12.48
CA LYS A 102 -0.05 12.03 13.36
C LYS A 102 1.45 12.19 13.12
N GLU A 103 1.95 13.35 13.42
CA GLU A 103 3.39 13.64 13.36
C GLU A 103 4.16 12.92 14.45
N GLY A 104 5.41 12.57 14.15
CA GLY A 104 6.37 12.02 15.09
C GLY A 104 7.73 12.65 14.88
N PHE A 105 8.70 12.24 15.67
CA PHE A 105 10.04 12.82 15.64
C PHE A 105 10.74 12.72 14.27
N SER A 106 10.45 11.64 13.52
CA SER A 106 11.07 11.34 12.21
C SER A 106 10.05 11.08 11.10
N TYR A 107 8.81 11.45 11.32
CA TYR A 107 7.72 11.17 10.40
C TYR A 107 6.77 12.36 10.28
N ASN A 108 6.43 12.72 9.05
CA ASN A 108 5.49 13.78 8.73
C ASN A 108 4.39 13.24 7.81
N PRO A 109 3.13 13.07 8.28
CA PRO A 109 2.05 12.52 7.48
C PRO A 109 1.63 13.46 6.36
N SER A 110 1.09 12.89 5.28
CA SER A 110 0.47 13.67 4.20
C SER A 110 -0.89 14.24 4.57
N GLY A 111 -1.49 13.74 5.65
CA GLY A 111 -2.86 14.02 6.05
C GLY A 111 -3.88 13.00 5.55
N GLN A 112 -3.44 11.96 4.82
CA GLN A 112 -4.31 10.95 4.23
C GLN A 112 -3.60 9.61 4.11
N GLY A 113 -4.21 8.53 4.60
CA GLY A 113 -3.75 7.17 4.37
C GLY A 113 -3.91 6.78 2.90
N ALA A 114 -2.83 6.41 2.24
CA ALA A 114 -2.87 6.12 0.82
C ALA A 114 -1.76 5.14 0.40
N PHE A 115 -1.95 4.54 -0.77
CA PHE A 115 -1.05 3.56 -1.39
C PHE A 115 -0.78 3.92 -2.84
N LEU A 116 0.45 3.72 -3.29
CA LEU A 116 0.86 3.93 -4.68
C LEU A 116 1.69 2.73 -5.14
N PHE A 117 1.35 2.23 -6.32
CA PHE A 117 2.00 1.08 -6.95
C PHE A 117 2.26 1.37 -8.43
N ASP A 118 3.50 1.19 -8.88
CA ASP A 118 3.89 1.45 -10.28
C ASP A 118 4.86 0.38 -10.77
N CYS A 119 4.37 -0.52 -11.59
CA CYS A 119 5.14 -1.52 -12.31
C CYS A 119 4.96 -1.33 -13.81
N GLN A 120 6.03 -1.05 -14.53
CA GLN A 120 6.02 -0.89 -15.98
C GLN A 120 7.18 -1.68 -16.58
N THR A 121 6.84 -2.70 -17.37
CA THR A 121 7.76 -3.46 -18.21
C THR A 121 7.25 -3.49 -19.65
N ALA A 122 7.95 -4.14 -20.55
CA ALA A 122 7.47 -4.35 -21.91
C ALA A 122 6.23 -5.26 -21.96
N GLU A 123 6.12 -6.20 -20.99
CA GLU A 123 5.10 -7.24 -20.93
C GLU A 123 3.98 -6.92 -19.93
N LEU A 124 4.23 -6.04 -18.96
CA LEU A 124 3.31 -5.76 -17.88
C LEU A 124 3.28 -4.27 -17.54
N THR A 125 2.10 -3.69 -17.60
CA THR A 125 1.79 -2.40 -17.00
C THR A 125 0.76 -2.62 -15.91
N LEU A 126 1.16 -2.37 -14.66
CA LEU A 126 0.29 -2.50 -13.50
C LEU A 126 0.52 -1.31 -12.58
N GLN A 127 -0.49 -0.48 -12.46
CA GLN A 127 -0.42 0.77 -11.72
C GLN A 127 -1.61 0.88 -10.76
N SER A 128 -1.42 1.61 -9.67
CA SER A 128 -2.54 1.96 -8.80
C SER A 128 -3.44 2.98 -9.48
N ASP A 129 -4.71 2.64 -9.55
CA ASP A 129 -5.81 3.42 -10.14
C ASP A 129 -7.15 3.02 -9.50
N ASP A 130 -8.24 3.52 -10.03
CA ASP A 130 -9.61 3.25 -9.58
C ASP A 130 -10.09 1.79 -9.78
N SER A 131 -9.32 0.97 -10.48
CA SER A 131 -9.61 -0.47 -10.66
C SER A 131 -9.14 -1.34 -9.49
N TRP A 132 -8.43 -0.77 -8.53
CA TRP A 132 -8.09 -1.46 -7.29
C TRP A 132 -9.30 -1.44 -6.33
N LYS A 133 -9.47 -2.53 -5.61
CA LYS A 133 -10.41 -2.58 -4.48
C LYS A 133 -9.72 -2.03 -3.24
N ALA A 134 -10.43 -1.22 -2.46
CA ALA A 134 -9.94 -0.69 -1.19
C ALA A 134 -11.03 -0.75 -0.12
N ALA A 135 -10.64 -1.09 1.11
CA ALA A 135 -11.53 -1.12 2.26
C ALA A 135 -10.77 -0.86 3.57
N MET A 136 -11.45 -0.26 4.55
CA MET A 136 -10.92 -0.19 5.90
C MET A 136 -10.90 -1.58 6.53
N HIS A 137 -9.81 -1.93 7.21
CA HIS A 137 -9.72 -3.20 7.94
C HIS A 137 -10.40 -3.08 9.31
N PRO A 138 -11.51 -3.80 9.55
CA PRO A 138 -12.34 -3.56 10.73
C PRO A 138 -11.75 -4.09 12.05
N ALA A 139 -10.78 -5.00 11.98
CA ALA A 139 -10.24 -5.65 13.18
C ALA A 139 -9.25 -4.80 13.96
N TYR A 140 -8.61 -3.80 13.34
CA TYR A 140 -7.64 -2.97 14.01
C TYR A 140 -8.30 -1.76 14.67
N TYR A 141 -7.88 -1.46 15.90
CA TYR A 141 -8.38 -0.31 16.65
C TYR A 141 -7.30 0.27 17.58
N THR A 142 -7.52 1.47 18.06
CA THR A 142 -6.65 2.11 19.06
C THR A 142 -7.16 1.76 20.46
N PRO A 143 -6.42 0.96 21.26
CA PRO A 143 -6.82 0.67 22.65
C PRO A 143 -6.65 1.89 23.53
N LEU A 144 -7.38 1.94 24.65
CA LEU A 144 -7.26 3.02 25.64
C LEU A 144 -5.91 3.00 26.37
N ALA A 145 -5.29 1.82 26.51
CA ALA A 145 -3.99 1.60 27.15
C ALA A 145 -3.31 0.38 26.50
N PRO A 146 -1.96 0.30 26.51
CA PRO A 146 -1.04 1.33 26.97
C PRO A 146 -1.01 2.56 26.02
N TYR A 147 -0.74 3.73 26.60
CA TYR A 147 -0.62 4.94 25.80
C TYR A 147 0.63 4.88 24.92
N PRO A 148 0.56 5.36 23.66
CA PRO A 148 1.72 5.40 22.79
C PRO A 148 2.78 6.38 23.33
N ASN A 149 4.04 6.10 22.99
CA ASN A 149 5.12 7.03 23.26
C ASN A 149 4.86 8.33 22.47
N PHE A 150 4.89 9.48 23.15
CA PHE A 150 4.63 10.77 22.52
C PHE A 150 5.64 11.15 21.42
N ARG A 151 6.82 10.51 21.39
CA ARG A 151 7.85 10.73 20.38
C ARG A 151 7.66 9.91 19.12
N LEU A 152 6.82 8.87 19.17
CA LEU A 152 6.57 7.99 18.06
C LEU A 152 5.26 8.38 17.34
N PRO A 153 5.24 8.32 16.01
CA PRO A 153 4.00 8.53 15.26
C PRO A 153 3.04 7.35 15.39
N GLU A 154 3.57 6.17 15.70
CA GLU A 154 2.77 4.95 15.86
C GLU A 154 1.89 5.03 17.10
N SER A 155 0.63 4.65 16.93
CA SER A 155 -0.30 4.44 18.02
C SER A 155 -0.19 3.01 18.56
N SER A 156 -0.66 2.78 19.78
CA SER A 156 -0.89 1.41 20.26
C SER A 156 -1.95 0.74 19.40
N ILE A 157 -1.79 -0.56 19.13
CA ILE A 157 -2.65 -1.32 18.24
C ILE A 157 -3.41 -2.36 19.06
N GLY A 158 -4.73 -2.35 18.95
CA GLY A 158 -5.59 -3.45 19.34
C GLY A 158 -6.04 -4.23 18.09
N PHE A 159 -6.25 -5.52 18.24
CA PHE A 159 -6.75 -6.38 17.17
C PHE A 159 -7.89 -7.25 17.70
N ASN A 160 -9.05 -7.16 17.05
CA ASN A 160 -10.20 -8.04 17.33
C ASN A 160 -10.25 -9.16 16.28
N ALA A 161 -9.86 -10.37 16.67
CA ALA A 161 -9.82 -11.52 15.77
C ALA A 161 -11.19 -11.92 15.19
N GLU A 162 -12.29 -11.58 15.87
CA GLU A 162 -13.64 -11.87 15.36
C GLU A 162 -14.01 -11.03 14.13
N LEU A 163 -13.34 -9.89 13.96
CA LEU A 163 -13.52 -8.98 12.83
C LEU A 163 -12.41 -9.13 11.78
N ALA A 164 -11.54 -10.14 11.92
CA ALA A 164 -10.49 -10.38 10.94
C ALA A 164 -11.10 -10.73 9.58
N MET A 165 -10.51 -10.17 8.52
CA MET A 165 -10.91 -10.46 7.14
C MET A 165 -10.03 -11.59 6.61
N ASP A 166 -10.56 -12.81 6.52
CA ASP A 166 -9.78 -14.00 6.19
C ASP A 166 -9.39 -14.12 4.71
N ASN A 167 -10.01 -13.38 3.82
CA ASN A 167 -9.82 -13.53 2.36
C ASN A 167 -9.75 -12.18 1.60
N TRP A 168 -9.14 -11.22 2.20
CA TRP A 168 -8.89 -9.94 1.51
C TRP A 168 -7.57 -9.92 0.77
#